data_83983139b2a8f8756a241805f504c963
#
_entry.id   83983139b2a8f8756a241805f504c963
#
_cell.length_a   1.000
_cell.length_b   1.000
_cell.length_c   1.000
_cell.angle_alpha   90.00
_cell.angle_beta   90.00
_cell.angle_gamma   90.00
#
_symmetry.space_group_name_H-M   'P 1'
#
loop_
_entity.id
_entity.type
_entity.pdbx_description
1 polymer ?
#
loop_
_entity_poly.entity_id
_entity_poly.type
_entity_poly.pdbx_seq_one_letter_code
_entity_poly.pdbx_strand_id
1 'polypeptide(L)'
;MLPFLLITRVRLSDMNTQDSADLNEACNLSTSDAVLALFQNEPALRLTFGQIASRLDGKHPDLSGAVESLVESGLLYRAAGKRYALPEELGIFSGIIRIRPSGNGFLKAGEERIEIDSRNISGALNGDTVMVRRFESRTHGNMCSGKVESVLERSRKGLSGVVRKAGRGWIIDPVDPSLPRRIPLKSESGSDISEGRIAFALLDYSGRKLRAFAAADIGSSDSPSALVDSVVLDHALPDEFSDNVLDKAAGLASEPWSIDGRIDFRDLYTITIDPVDARDFDDAISIRTVDGLRELHVHIADVALYVTGNSALDTEARLRGTSVYLPDRVIPMLPESLSNGVCSLRPLEDRPTRTVIMKFDEAGERVDFSIVPSVIRSDRRMTYEEAYEYMNGTGSDPELKDLFGILGGLSDDLDRVRDARGTLDLGSSEYRVEFASDGWPSGFRHIVSDSAHRLIENFMIEANRAVADHCMWSNLSVLFRVHDEPVEKSEERLAEQLYSLGVKLPGGRIHNTAVLRRILDGLQDSPLRDLAVEYILRSLQKAVYSPSNTGHFGLALRSYMHFTS
;
A
#
# COMPACT_ATOMS: atom_id res chain seq x y z
N MET A 1 -13.62 -5.81 14.60
CA MET A 1 -14.05 -4.81 13.59
C MET A 1 -14.52 -3.59 14.34
N LEU A 2 -13.69 -2.58 14.45
CA LEU A 2 -14.05 -1.27 14.98
C LEU A 2 -13.65 -0.24 13.92
N PRO A 3 -14.51 0.68 13.53
CA PRO A 3 -14.20 1.71 12.56
C PRO A 3 -13.26 2.75 13.17
N PHE A 4 -12.21 3.10 12.45
CA PHE A 4 -11.38 4.26 12.76
C PHE A 4 -12.22 5.53 12.63
N LEU A 5 -12.64 6.11 13.75
CA LEU A 5 -13.18 7.46 13.80
C LEU A 5 -12.00 8.44 13.85
N LEU A 6 -11.75 9.10 12.73
CA LEU A 6 -10.97 10.32 12.67
C LEU A 6 -11.75 11.41 13.44
N ILE A 7 -11.33 11.73 14.65
CA ILE A 7 -11.82 12.91 15.35
C ILE A 7 -11.02 14.11 14.84
N THR A 8 -11.64 14.84 13.92
CA THR A 8 -11.21 16.19 13.53
C THR A 8 -11.30 17.10 14.75
N ARG A 9 -10.18 17.73 15.13
CA ARG A 9 -10.14 18.81 16.13
C ARG A 9 -10.94 19.99 15.60
N VAL A 10 -12.18 20.15 16.07
CA VAL A 10 -12.92 21.43 15.98
C VAL A 10 -12.56 22.22 17.23
N ARG A 11 -11.87 23.35 17.07
CA ARG A 11 -11.68 24.34 18.14
C ARG A 11 -13.01 25.02 18.42
N LEU A 12 -13.55 24.78 19.61
CA LEU A 12 -14.75 25.47 20.16
C LEU A 12 -14.43 26.89 20.68
N SER A 13 -13.70 27.72 19.90
CA SER A 13 -13.41 29.10 20.34
C SER A 13 -14.24 30.18 19.66
N ASP A 14 -15.17 29.85 18.75
CA ASP A 14 -15.95 30.85 18.00
C ASP A 14 -17.45 30.55 17.99
N MET A 15 -18.05 30.33 19.16
CA MET A 15 -19.53 30.35 19.28
C MET A 15 -19.98 31.45 20.23
N ASN A 16 -20.57 32.46 19.63
CA ASN A 16 -21.24 33.55 20.29
C ASN A 16 -22.49 33.06 21.04
N THR A 17 -22.68 33.57 22.25
CA THR A 17 -23.80 33.32 23.17
C THR A 17 -25.10 33.92 22.63
N GLN A 18 -25.85 33.14 21.84
CA GLN A 18 -27.31 33.35 21.63
C GLN A 18 -27.85 32.12 20.89
N ASP A 19 -28.23 31.09 21.66
CA ASP A 19 -29.30 30.13 21.33
C ASP A 19 -29.33 29.06 22.45
N SER A 20 -30.01 29.36 23.52
CA SER A 20 -30.22 28.45 24.67
C SER A 20 -31.39 27.48 24.46
N ALA A 21 -31.92 27.33 23.25
CA ALA A 21 -33.05 26.45 22.96
C ALA A 21 -32.69 25.18 22.20
N ASP A 22 -31.55 25.13 21.48
CA ASP A 22 -31.12 23.96 20.68
C ASP A 22 -30.10 23.02 21.36
N LEU A 23 -29.79 23.27 22.65
CA LEU A 23 -28.85 22.48 23.45
C LEU A 23 -29.43 21.13 23.95
N ASN A 24 -30.69 20.82 23.70
CA ASN A 24 -31.31 19.57 24.12
C ASN A 24 -31.31 18.43 23.10
N GLU A 25 -30.84 18.64 21.88
CA GLU A 25 -30.64 17.58 20.88
C GLU A 25 -29.18 17.17 20.68
N ALA A 26 -28.23 17.82 21.36
CA ALA A 26 -26.81 17.48 21.25
C ALA A 26 -26.43 16.42 22.28
N CYS A 27 -26.12 15.24 21.75
CA CYS A 27 -25.28 14.20 22.34
C CYS A 27 -25.94 13.23 23.32
N ASN A 28 -26.47 12.12 22.79
CA ASN A 28 -26.32 10.82 23.41
C ASN A 28 -24.83 10.37 23.30
N LEU A 29 -23.94 11.07 23.99
CA LEU A 29 -22.55 10.61 24.17
C LEU A 29 -22.60 9.28 24.90
N SER A 30 -21.86 8.29 24.40
CA SER A 30 -21.68 7.03 25.14
C SER A 30 -21.06 7.36 26.51
N THR A 31 -21.27 6.50 27.51
CA THR A 31 -20.65 6.68 28.83
C THR A 31 -19.12 6.80 28.72
N SER A 32 -18.49 6.06 27.79
CA SER A 32 -17.06 6.13 27.52
C SER A 32 -16.63 7.48 26.95
N ASP A 33 -17.41 8.08 26.03
CA ASP A 33 -17.12 9.39 25.47
C ASP A 33 -17.24 10.50 26.54
N ALA A 34 -18.24 10.40 27.42
CA ALA A 34 -18.41 11.36 28.52
C ALA A 34 -17.25 11.30 29.51
N VAL A 35 -16.78 10.08 29.85
CA VAL A 35 -15.59 9.91 30.71
C VAL A 35 -14.34 10.46 30.01
N LEU A 36 -14.13 10.17 28.75
CA LEU A 36 -12.93 10.62 28.00
C LEU A 36 -12.93 12.14 27.86
N ALA A 37 -14.06 12.75 27.53
CA ALA A 37 -14.22 14.21 27.43
C ALA A 37 -13.86 14.95 28.73
N LEU A 38 -14.17 14.36 29.89
CA LEU A 38 -13.80 14.93 31.18
C LEU A 38 -12.28 15.15 31.32
N PHE A 39 -11.48 14.18 30.85
CA PHE A 39 -10.02 14.26 30.89
C PHE A 39 -9.44 15.07 29.73
N GLN A 40 -10.07 15.05 28.56
CA GLN A 40 -9.61 15.83 27.40
C GLN A 40 -9.81 17.33 27.61
N ASN A 41 -10.87 17.73 28.30
CA ASN A 41 -11.12 19.15 28.66
C ASN A 41 -10.12 19.68 29.70
N GLU A 42 -9.66 18.82 30.60
CA GLU A 42 -8.66 19.16 31.61
C GLU A 42 -7.57 18.04 31.63
N PRO A 43 -6.58 18.06 30.72
CA PRO A 43 -5.64 16.95 30.54
C PRO A 43 -4.85 16.56 31.79
N ALA A 44 -4.51 17.53 32.65
CA ALA A 44 -3.76 17.28 33.87
C ALA A 44 -4.54 16.59 35.00
N LEU A 45 -5.82 16.26 34.79
CA LEU A 45 -6.65 15.63 35.82
C LEU A 45 -6.13 14.25 36.22
N ARG A 46 -6.19 13.97 37.49
CA ARG A 46 -5.92 12.67 38.11
C ARG A 46 -7.01 12.32 39.10
N LEU A 47 -8.02 11.58 38.66
CA LEU A 47 -9.24 11.33 39.41
C LEU A 47 -9.35 9.87 39.85
N THR A 48 -9.85 9.65 41.06
CA THR A 48 -10.32 8.32 41.49
C THR A 48 -11.66 8.00 40.83
N PHE A 49 -12.06 6.74 40.81
CA PHE A 49 -13.34 6.30 40.26
C PHE A 49 -14.53 7.09 40.89
N GLY A 50 -14.51 7.23 42.22
CA GLY A 50 -15.56 8.02 42.92
C GLY A 50 -15.63 9.50 42.50
N GLN A 51 -14.47 10.10 42.18
CA GLN A 51 -14.42 11.47 41.67
C GLN A 51 -14.93 11.58 40.23
N ILE A 52 -14.66 10.58 39.37
CA ILE A 52 -15.23 10.49 38.03
C ILE A 52 -16.75 10.40 38.12
N ALA A 53 -17.26 9.46 38.94
CA ALA A 53 -18.70 9.29 39.17
C ALA A 53 -19.39 10.55 39.67
N SER A 54 -18.75 11.28 40.61
CA SER A 54 -19.27 12.54 41.14
C SER A 54 -19.34 13.66 40.10
N ARG A 55 -18.35 13.77 39.22
CA ARG A 55 -18.29 14.81 38.16
C ARG A 55 -19.27 14.54 37.01
N LEU A 56 -19.66 13.29 36.81
CA LEU A 56 -20.62 12.86 35.80
C LEU A 56 -22.05 12.71 36.37
N ASP A 57 -22.32 13.31 37.55
CA ASP A 57 -23.64 13.34 38.25
C ASP A 57 -24.27 11.93 38.46
N GLY A 58 -23.52 10.86 38.40
CA GLY A 58 -23.98 9.48 38.62
C GLY A 58 -25.04 8.97 37.63
N LYS A 59 -25.31 9.71 36.54
CA LYS A 59 -26.41 9.42 35.59
C LYS A 59 -26.02 8.49 34.44
N HIS A 60 -24.75 8.09 34.35
CA HIS A 60 -24.26 7.26 33.24
C HIS A 60 -24.37 5.78 33.57
N PRO A 61 -25.10 4.97 32.75
CA PRO A 61 -25.20 3.54 32.94
C PRO A 61 -23.82 2.89 32.70
N ASP A 62 -23.51 1.87 33.48
CA ASP A 62 -22.25 1.08 33.36
C ASP A 62 -20.97 1.93 33.32
N LEU A 63 -20.84 2.91 34.20
CA LEU A 63 -19.63 3.72 34.33
C LEU A 63 -18.38 2.89 34.61
N SER A 64 -18.53 1.77 35.36
CA SER A 64 -17.40 0.87 35.65
C SER A 64 -16.88 0.19 34.41
N GLY A 65 -17.78 -0.37 33.59
CA GLY A 65 -17.40 -1.00 32.31
C GLY A 65 -16.78 0.00 31.33
N ALA A 66 -17.33 1.22 31.28
CA ALA A 66 -16.79 2.29 30.44
C ALA A 66 -15.36 2.69 30.83
N VAL A 67 -15.08 2.87 32.12
CA VAL A 67 -13.73 3.20 32.61
C VAL A 67 -12.75 2.05 32.35
N GLU A 68 -13.15 0.78 32.60
CA GLU A 68 -12.30 -0.37 32.33
C GLU A 68 -12.01 -0.49 30.81
N SER A 69 -13.02 -0.33 29.96
CA SER A 69 -12.84 -0.34 28.50
C SER A 69 -11.88 0.75 28.02
N LEU A 70 -11.93 1.95 28.58
CA LEU A 70 -10.99 3.04 28.28
C LEU A 70 -9.57 2.72 28.76
N VAL A 71 -9.42 1.98 29.84
CA VAL A 71 -8.11 1.53 30.32
C VAL A 71 -7.58 0.40 29.42
N GLU A 72 -8.42 -0.56 29.06
CA GLU A 72 -8.04 -1.68 28.17
C GLU A 72 -7.64 -1.19 26.77
N SER A 73 -8.34 -0.17 26.26
CA SER A 73 -8.00 0.48 24.96
C SER A 73 -6.81 1.44 25.06
N GLY A 74 -6.28 1.71 26.25
CA GLY A 74 -5.15 2.61 26.46
C GLY A 74 -5.47 4.10 26.35
N LEU A 75 -6.74 4.47 26.31
CA LEU A 75 -7.19 5.88 26.29
C LEU A 75 -7.15 6.50 27.70
N LEU A 76 -7.23 5.68 28.75
CA LEU A 76 -6.95 6.08 30.12
C LEU A 76 -5.86 5.18 30.72
N TYR A 77 -5.14 5.71 31.68
CA TYR A 77 -4.13 4.96 32.43
C TYR A 77 -4.45 4.95 33.93
N ARG A 78 -4.32 3.77 34.57
CA ARG A 78 -4.50 3.62 36.00
C ARG A 78 -3.17 3.91 36.72
N ALA A 79 -3.05 5.14 37.22
CA ALA A 79 -1.88 5.63 37.95
C ALA A 79 -1.86 5.16 39.40
N ALA A 80 -0.77 5.49 40.11
CA ALA A 80 -0.63 5.20 41.54
C ALA A 80 -1.78 5.84 42.36
N GLY A 81 -2.18 5.16 43.43
CA GLY A 81 -3.28 5.62 44.30
C GLY A 81 -4.67 5.40 43.71
N LYS A 82 -4.85 4.45 42.80
CA LYS A 82 -6.14 4.13 42.13
C LYS A 82 -6.76 5.33 41.42
N ARG A 83 -5.92 6.19 40.85
CA ARG A 83 -6.33 7.35 40.04
C ARG A 83 -6.22 7.05 38.56
N TYR A 84 -7.09 7.63 37.78
CA TYR A 84 -7.09 7.58 36.31
C TYR A 84 -6.58 8.91 35.76
N ALA A 85 -5.85 8.89 34.67
CA ALA A 85 -5.33 10.06 33.98
C ALA A 85 -5.14 9.73 32.49
N LEU A 86 -4.97 10.75 31.67
CA LEU A 86 -4.51 10.56 30.29
C LEU A 86 -3.08 10.00 30.31
N PRO A 87 -2.77 9.00 29.50
CA PRO A 87 -1.43 8.39 29.45
C PRO A 87 -0.33 9.41 29.14
N GLU A 88 -0.57 10.32 28.18
CA GLU A 88 0.39 11.32 27.72
C GLU A 88 0.89 12.22 28.85
N GLU A 89 0.00 12.60 29.76
CA GLU A 89 0.31 13.41 30.95
C GLU A 89 1.22 12.69 31.96
N LEU A 90 1.37 11.39 31.79
CA LEU A 90 2.24 10.55 32.61
C LEU A 90 3.50 10.12 31.84
N GLY A 91 3.73 10.71 30.65
CA GLY A 91 4.83 10.32 29.77
C GLY A 91 4.67 8.91 29.20
N ILE A 92 3.41 8.44 29.06
CA ILE A 92 3.08 7.14 28.48
C ILE A 92 2.43 7.40 27.12
N PHE A 93 2.92 6.68 26.11
CA PHE A 93 2.45 6.80 24.74
C PHE A 93 1.98 5.45 24.22
N SER A 94 0.87 5.42 23.50
CA SER A 94 0.36 4.22 22.87
C SER A 94 0.65 4.23 21.35
N GLY A 95 0.84 3.07 20.77
CA GLY A 95 1.02 2.89 19.34
C GLY A 95 1.65 1.56 18.96
N ILE A 96 1.92 1.40 17.67
CA ILE A 96 2.48 0.16 17.12
C ILE A 96 3.99 0.13 17.32
N ILE A 97 4.49 -0.88 18.04
CA ILE A 97 5.93 -1.10 18.19
C ILE A 97 6.51 -1.71 16.91
N ARG A 98 7.67 -1.19 16.50
CA ARG A 98 8.49 -1.78 15.44
C ARG A 98 9.77 -2.34 16.05
N ILE A 99 10.01 -3.62 15.86
CA ILE A 99 11.18 -4.33 16.39
C ILE A 99 12.12 -4.65 15.23
N ARG A 100 13.41 -4.29 15.39
CA ARG A 100 14.46 -4.58 14.42
C ARG A 100 15.02 -6.00 14.64
N PRO A 101 15.71 -6.58 13.66
CA PRO A 101 16.38 -7.87 13.80
C PRO A 101 17.40 -7.91 14.97
N SER A 102 17.93 -6.75 15.38
CA SER A 102 18.79 -6.62 16.57
C SER A 102 18.07 -6.85 17.90
N GLY A 103 16.75 -6.97 17.89
CA GLY A 103 15.90 -7.08 19.07
C GLY A 103 15.51 -5.74 19.70
N ASN A 104 16.07 -4.62 19.27
CA ASN A 104 15.66 -3.29 19.72
C ASN A 104 14.42 -2.82 18.96
N GLY A 105 13.51 -2.14 19.66
CA GLY A 105 12.30 -1.60 19.09
C GLY A 105 12.23 -0.09 19.10
N PHE A 106 11.21 0.45 18.47
CA PHE A 106 10.83 1.84 18.59
C PHE A 106 9.33 2.03 18.44
N LEU A 107 8.83 3.11 19.04
CA LEU A 107 7.46 3.61 18.88
C LEU A 107 7.51 5.00 18.25
N LYS A 108 6.62 5.29 17.31
CA LYS A 108 6.41 6.65 16.79
C LYS A 108 5.22 7.27 17.53
N ALA A 109 5.47 8.34 18.29
CA ALA A 109 4.47 9.09 19.06
C ALA A 109 4.37 10.51 18.48
N GLY A 110 3.43 10.74 17.56
CA GLY A 110 3.40 11.97 16.80
C GLY A 110 4.67 12.16 15.96
N GLU A 111 5.38 13.27 16.17
CA GLU A 111 6.67 13.54 15.52
C GLU A 111 7.86 12.94 16.26
N GLU A 112 7.69 12.56 17.53
CA GLU A 112 8.75 11.98 18.34
C GLU A 112 8.88 10.47 18.06
N ARG A 113 10.11 9.98 18.18
CA ARG A 113 10.44 8.56 18.13
C ARG A 113 11.04 8.14 19.45
N ILE A 114 10.40 7.15 20.10
CA ILE A 114 10.85 6.58 21.37
C ILE A 114 11.58 5.29 21.07
N GLU A 115 12.89 5.23 21.31
CA GLU A 115 13.70 4.03 21.16
C GLU A 115 13.54 3.11 22.38
N ILE A 116 13.47 1.80 22.15
CA ILE A 116 13.20 0.79 23.18
C ILE A 116 14.28 -0.28 23.08
N ASP A 117 15.11 -0.35 24.13
CA ASP A 117 16.13 -1.41 24.23
C ASP A 117 15.45 -2.80 24.32
N SER A 118 16.09 -3.84 23.79
CA SER A 118 15.57 -5.21 23.78
C SER A 118 15.15 -5.72 25.17
N ARG A 119 15.83 -5.28 26.23
CA ARG A 119 15.50 -5.59 27.63
C ARG A 119 14.21 -4.94 28.12
N ASN A 120 13.77 -3.88 27.46
CA ASN A 120 12.60 -3.07 27.81
C ASN A 120 11.36 -3.36 26.95
N ILE A 121 11.42 -4.35 26.06
CA ILE A 121 10.31 -4.74 25.18
C ILE A 121 9.19 -5.48 25.92
N SER A 122 9.47 -6.05 27.11
CA SER A 122 8.46 -6.67 27.98
C SER A 122 7.58 -7.73 27.30
N GLY A 123 8.14 -8.50 26.34
CA GLY A 123 7.43 -9.56 25.62
C GLY A 123 6.48 -9.07 24.52
N ALA A 124 6.56 -7.81 24.12
CA ALA A 124 5.91 -7.34 22.91
C ALA A 124 6.59 -7.94 21.66
N LEU A 125 5.80 -8.17 20.61
CA LEU A 125 6.27 -8.61 19.30
C LEU A 125 6.17 -7.46 18.29
N ASN A 126 6.87 -7.61 17.18
CA ASN A 126 6.82 -6.62 16.10
C ASN A 126 5.39 -6.46 15.57
N GLY A 127 4.90 -5.23 15.55
CA GLY A 127 3.53 -4.91 15.11
C GLY A 127 2.49 -4.84 16.24
N ASP A 128 2.80 -5.28 17.47
CA ASP A 128 1.86 -5.16 18.59
C ASP A 128 1.53 -3.68 18.88
N THR A 129 0.29 -3.42 19.30
CA THR A 129 -0.10 -2.14 19.88
C THR A 129 0.27 -2.14 21.35
N VAL A 130 1.13 -1.22 21.76
CA VAL A 130 1.73 -1.19 23.10
C VAL A 130 1.56 0.17 23.77
N MET A 131 1.62 0.18 25.09
CA MET A 131 1.88 1.39 25.90
C MET A 131 3.35 1.44 26.28
N VAL A 132 4.00 2.55 25.98
CA VAL A 132 5.42 2.79 26.25
C VAL A 132 5.58 3.95 27.21
N ARG A 133 6.24 3.76 28.33
CA ARG A 133 6.67 4.83 29.23
C ARG A 133 7.98 5.41 28.73
N ARG A 134 8.00 6.71 28.46
CA ARG A 134 9.20 7.47 28.12
C ARG A 134 10.03 7.72 29.38
N PHE A 135 11.34 7.58 29.27
CA PHE A 135 12.27 7.98 30.33
C PHE A 135 12.54 9.48 30.28
N GLU A 136 12.68 10.10 31.44
CA GLU A 136 12.90 11.54 31.55
C GLU A 136 14.31 11.98 31.07
N SER A 137 15.31 11.07 31.11
CA SER A 137 16.66 11.38 30.68
C SER A 137 16.84 11.15 29.17
N ARG A 138 17.27 12.17 28.45
CA ARG A 138 17.71 12.06 27.05
C ARG A 138 19.09 11.42 27.00
N THR A 139 19.18 10.22 26.44
CA THR A 139 20.46 9.62 26.06
C THR A 139 20.99 10.30 24.78
N HIS A 140 22.32 10.43 24.67
CA HIS A 140 23.08 11.05 23.58
C HIS A 140 22.26 11.42 22.33
N GLY A 141 22.13 12.72 22.06
CA GLY A 141 21.64 13.23 20.77
C GLY A 141 20.12 13.29 20.59
N ASN A 142 19.39 13.88 21.53
CA ASN A 142 17.94 14.19 21.40
C ASN A 142 16.99 12.98 21.21
N MET A 143 17.48 11.73 21.32
CA MET A 143 16.64 10.53 21.22
C MET A 143 15.99 10.21 22.57
N CYS A 144 14.65 10.12 22.56
CA CYS A 144 13.89 9.66 23.70
C CYS A 144 14.01 8.14 23.81
N SER A 145 14.24 7.61 25.01
CA SER A 145 14.21 6.17 25.28
C SER A 145 13.03 5.81 26.18
N GLY A 146 12.58 4.54 26.12
CA GLY A 146 11.42 4.11 26.88
C GLY A 146 11.40 2.60 27.16
N LYS A 147 10.32 2.20 27.83
CA LYS A 147 10.01 0.80 28.18
C LYS A 147 8.55 0.50 27.88
N VAL A 148 8.28 -0.68 27.32
CA VAL A 148 6.92 -1.20 27.17
C VAL A 148 6.35 -1.52 28.56
N GLU A 149 5.25 -0.87 28.91
CA GLU A 149 4.50 -1.12 30.15
C GLU A 149 3.49 -2.25 29.99
N SER A 150 2.75 -2.21 28.87
CA SER A 150 1.75 -3.23 28.53
C SER A 150 1.60 -3.38 27.02
N VAL A 151 1.11 -4.54 26.61
CA VAL A 151 0.61 -4.79 25.25
C VAL A 151 -0.90 -4.66 25.29
N LEU A 152 -1.45 -3.75 24.51
CA LEU A 152 -2.88 -3.51 24.39
C LEU A 152 -3.53 -4.48 23.42
N GLU A 153 -2.88 -4.69 22.27
CA GLU A 153 -3.38 -5.58 21.23
C GLU A 153 -2.23 -6.36 20.60
N ARG A 154 -2.44 -7.65 20.40
CA ARG A 154 -1.49 -8.52 19.71
C ARG A 154 -1.71 -8.47 18.20
N SER A 155 -0.66 -8.14 17.48
CA SER A 155 -0.69 -8.12 16.01
C SER A 155 -0.75 -9.52 15.40
N ARG A 156 -0.26 -10.53 16.13
CA ARG A 156 -0.16 -11.90 15.63
C ARG A 156 -0.89 -12.88 16.55
N LYS A 157 -1.67 -13.76 15.93
CA LYS A 157 -2.31 -14.90 16.60
C LYS A 157 -1.49 -16.19 16.46
N GLY A 158 -0.66 -16.26 15.43
CA GLY A 158 0.18 -17.42 15.14
C GLY A 158 1.46 -17.05 14.43
N LEU A 159 2.28 -18.04 14.18
CA LEU A 159 3.49 -17.96 13.38
C LEU A 159 3.79 -19.27 12.68
N SER A 160 4.50 -19.18 11.56
CA SER A 160 5.09 -20.33 10.88
C SER A 160 6.57 -20.48 11.26
N GLY A 161 7.03 -21.71 11.37
CA GLY A 161 8.42 -21.97 11.70
C GLY A 161 8.84 -23.42 11.52
N VAL A 162 10.16 -23.62 11.52
CA VAL A 162 10.74 -24.96 11.42
C VAL A 162 10.70 -25.64 12.78
N VAL A 163 10.10 -26.81 12.81
CA VAL A 163 10.01 -27.65 14.00
C VAL A 163 11.37 -28.33 14.26
N ARG A 164 11.86 -28.21 15.48
CA ARG A 164 13.09 -28.84 15.92
C ARG A 164 12.95 -29.54 17.27
N LYS A 165 13.71 -30.57 17.45
CA LYS A 165 13.79 -31.29 18.75
C LYS A 165 14.65 -30.51 19.74
N ALA A 166 14.20 -30.37 20.98
CA ALA A 166 14.93 -29.72 22.07
C ALA A 166 14.83 -30.56 23.35
N GLY A 167 15.80 -31.43 23.57
CA GLY A 167 15.76 -32.38 24.66
C GLY A 167 14.58 -33.35 24.57
N ARG A 168 13.68 -33.32 25.58
CA ARG A 168 12.46 -34.14 25.59
C ARG A 168 11.23 -33.45 24.94
N GLY A 169 11.39 -32.22 24.49
CA GLY A 169 10.28 -31.42 23.92
C GLY A 169 10.58 -30.95 22.52
N TRP A 170 9.67 -30.10 22.02
CA TRP A 170 9.75 -29.47 20.71
C TRP A 170 9.88 -27.96 20.85
N ILE A 171 10.54 -27.37 19.89
CA ILE A 171 10.61 -25.92 19.67
C ILE A 171 10.24 -25.63 18.23
N ILE A 172 9.76 -24.42 17.99
CA ILE A 172 9.59 -23.86 16.66
C ILE A 172 10.56 -22.68 16.49
N ASP A 173 11.33 -22.73 15.41
CA ASP A 173 12.18 -21.61 14.97
C ASP A 173 11.40 -20.83 13.90
N PRO A 174 10.92 -19.60 14.21
CA PRO A 174 10.12 -18.82 13.26
C PRO A 174 10.84 -18.57 11.93
N VAL A 175 10.09 -18.59 10.83
CA VAL A 175 10.58 -18.15 9.50
C VAL A 175 10.86 -16.65 9.54
N ASP A 176 9.99 -15.87 10.17
CA ASP A 176 10.19 -14.42 10.37
C ASP A 176 11.36 -14.14 11.34
N PRO A 177 12.47 -13.54 10.87
CA PRO A 177 13.64 -13.27 11.69
C PRO A 177 13.42 -12.19 12.75
N SER A 178 12.33 -11.43 12.70
CA SER A 178 11.97 -10.43 13.71
C SER A 178 11.40 -11.04 14.99
N LEU A 179 11.03 -12.32 14.96
CA LEU A 179 10.47 -13.04 16.09
C LEU A 179 11.55 -13.70 16.96
N PRO A 180 11.26 -13.92 18.26
CA PRO A 180 12.16 -14.66 19.15
C PRO A 180 12.45 -16.07 18.61
N ARG A 181 13.70 -16.48 18.63
CA ARG A 181 14.10 -17.83 18.24
C ARG A 181 13.75 -18.86 19.32
N ARG A 182 13.59 -20.14 18.93
CA ARG A 182 13.46 -21.30 19.81
C ARG A 182 12.24 -21.19 20.74
N ILE A 183 11.07 -20.88 20.19
CA ILE A 183 9.83 -20.82 20.96
C ILE A 183 9.40 -22.23 21.36
N PRO A 184 9.13 -22.53 22.66
CA PRO A 184 8.63 -23.83 23.07
C PRO A 184 7.32 -24.18 22.36
N LEU A 185 7.31 -25.33 21.69
CA LEU A 185 6.16 -25.83 20.94
C LEU A 185 5.50 -26.97 21.70
N LYS A 186 4.19 -26.85 21.90
CA LYS A 186 3.34 -27.92 22.40
C LYS A 186 2.53 -28.52 21.24
N SER A 187 2.32 -29.80 21.28
CA SER A 187 1.46 -30.55 20.38
C SER A 187 0.35 -31.17 21.19
N GLU A 188 -0.86 -31.11 20.72
CA GLU A 188 -1.92 -31.97 21.24
C GLU A 188 -1.68 -33.41 20.78
N SER A 189 -2.09 -34.37 21.59
CA SER A 189 -1.93 -35.80 21.29
C SER A 189 -2.59 -36.14 19.96
N GLY A 190 -1.79 -36.39 18.91
CA GLY A 190 -2.27 -36.75 17.57
C GLY A 190 -1.86 -35.80 16.44
N SER A 191 -1.19 -34.68 16.71
CA SER A 191 -0.62 -33.87 15.64
C SER A 191 0.74 -34.46 15.22
N ASP A 192 0.92 -34.75 13.93
CA ASP A 192 2.15 -35.27 13.33
C ASP A 192 3.23 -34.18 13.28
N ILE A 193 3.79 -33.84 14.44
CA ILE A 193 4.95 -32.96 14.50
C ILE A 193 6.22 -33.78 14.27
N SER A 194 6.94 -33.46 13.21
CA SER A 194 8.25 -34.07 12.94
C SER A 194 9.33 -33.02 12.73
N GLU A 195 10.56 -33.39 13.07
CA GLU A 195 11.71 -32.51 12.90
C GLU A 195 11.97 -32.17 11.41
N GLY A 196 12.32 -30.91 11.13
CA GLY A 196 12.59 -30.45 9.77
C GLY A 196 11.35 -30.06 8.97
N ARG A 197 10.16 -30.13 9.55
CA ARG A 197 8.94 -29.63 8.89
C ARG A 197 8.63 -28.19 9.31
N ILE A 198 7.97 -27.47 8.43
CA ILE A 198 7.38 -26.16 8.74
C ILE A 198 5.99 -26.42 9.30
N ALA A 199 5.70 -25.84 10.44
CA ALA A 199 4.37 -25.87 11.03
C ALA A 199 3.86 -24.46 11.27
N PHE A 200 2.55 -24.26 11.13
CA PHE A 200 1.87 -23.09 11.67
C PHE A 200 1.46 -23.37 13.10
N ALA A 201 1.75 -22.43 13.99
CA ALA A 201 1.48 -22.60 15.41
C ALA A 201 0.79 -21.35 15.98
N LEU A 202 -0.25 -21.56 16.79
CA LEU A 202 -0.94 -20.50 17.53
C LEU A 202 -0.08 -20.07 18.73
N LEU A 203 -0.02 -18.78 18.99
CA LEU A 203 0.76 -18.19 20.06
C LEU A 203 -0.02 -18.12 21.36
N ASP A 204 0.61 -18.57 22.45
CA ASP A 204 0.08 -18.46 23.80
C ASP A 204 0.84 -17.37 24.57
N TYR A 205 0.12 -16.32 24.90
CA TYR A 205 0.61 -15.15 25.63
C TYR A 205 0.23 -15.17 27.13
N SER A 206 -0.45 -16.21 27.59
CA SER A 206 -0.95 -16.29 28.98
C SER A 206 0.16 -16.45 30.03
N GLY A 207 1.35 -16.91 29.62
CA GLY A 207 2.47 -17.17 30.48
C GLY A 207 3.54 -16.07 30.51
N ARG A 208 4.51 -16.19 31.44
CA ARG A 208 5.70 -15.32 31.47
C ARG A 208 6.60 -15.46 30.23
N LYS A 209 6.54 -16.58 29.54
CA LYS A 209 7.31 -16.86 28.33
C LYS A 209 6.35 -17.22 27.23
N LEU A 210 6.62 -16.69 26.04
CA LEU A 210 5.91 -17.02 24.82
C LEU A 210 5.99 -18.53 24.56
N ARG A 211 4.86 -19.14 24.21
CA ARG A 211 4.74 -20.55 23.82
C ARG A 211 3.96 -20.62 22.52
N ALA A 212 4.04 -21.73 21.85
CA ALA A 212 3.28 -22.00 20.65
C ALA A 212 2.59 -23.37 20.74
N PHE A 213 1.43 -23.50 20.11
CA PHE A 213 0.67 -24.74 19.94
C PHE A 213 0.59 -25.04 18.44
N ALA A 214 1.06 -26.21 18.03
CA ALA A 214 0.99 -26.62 16.64
C ALA A 214 -0.48 -26.72 16.19
N ALA A 215 -0.81 -26.01 15.11
CA ALA A 215 -2.15 -25.96 14.54
C ALA A 215 -2.24 -26.67 13.18
N ALA A 216 -1.21 -26.52 12.32
CA ALA A 216 -1.16 -27.15 11.02
C ALA A 216 0.27 -27.50 10.61
N ASP A 217 0.42 -28.60 9.88
CA ASP A 217 1.65 -28.97 9.19
C ASP A 217 1.60 -28.36 7.77
N ILE A 218 2.60 -27.54 7.43
CA ILE A 218 2.66 -26.84 6.12
C ILE A 218 3.44 -27.68 5.11
N GLY A 219 4.51 -28.36 5.53
CA GLY A 219 5.34 -29.14 4.64
C GLY A 219 6.80 -29.28 5.11
N SER A 220 7.65 -29.80 4.23
CA SER A 220 9.09 -29.89 4.50
C SER A 220 9.74 -28.51 4.49
N SER A 221 10.70 -28.26 5.37
CA SER A 221 11.54 -27.05 5.31
C SER A 221 12.39 -26.95 4.04
N ASP A 222 12.54 -28.06 3.34
CA ASP A 222 13.25 -28.14 2.06
C ASP A 222 12.29 -28.01 0.86
N SER A 223 11.03 -27.61 1.09
CA SER A 223 10.07 -27.36 0.01
C SER A 223 9.89 -25.84 -0.20
N PRO A 224 10.17 -25.30 -1.39
CA PRO A 224 9.94 -23.89 -1.70
C PRO A 224 8.49 -23.48 -1.52
N SER A 225 7.52 -24.32 -1.94
CA SER A 225 6.09 -24.04 -1.77
C SER A 225 5.71 -23.93 -0.30
N ALA A 226 6.22 -24.80 0.58
CA ALA A 226 5.97 -24.73 2.01
C ALA A 226 6.53 -23.46 2.65
N LEU A 227 7.65 -22.93 2.13
CA LEU A 227 8.19 -21.64 2.55
C LEU A 227 7.28 -20.48 2.12
N VAL A 228 6.74 -20.51 0.90
CA VAL A 228 5.78 -19.50 0.42
C VAL A 228 4.47 -19.60 1.22
N ASP A 229 3.93 -20.80 1.44
CA ASP A 229 2.73 -21.02 2.25
C ASP A 229 2.90 -20.51 3.68
N SER A 230 4.11 -20.64 4.24
CA SER A 230 4.41 -20.09 5.56
C SER A 230 4.29 -18.56 5.60
N VAL A 231 4.69 -17.87 4.52
CA VAL A 231 4.55 -16.42 4.40
C VAL A 231 3.07 -16.03 4.28
N VAL A 232 2.29 -16.77 3.48
CA VAL A 232 0.84 -16.55 3.32
C VAL A 232 0.14 -16.61 4.68
N LEU A 233 0.42 -17.65 5.47
CA LEU A 233 -0.17 -17.84 6.80
C LEU A 233 0.33 -16.80 7.81
N ASP A 234 1.62 -16.47 7.82
CA ASP A 234 2.20 -15.50 8.75
C ASP A 234 1.66 -14.09 8.54
N HIS A 235 1.34 -13.74 7.30
CA HIS A 235 0.73 -12.46 6.95
C HIS A 235 -0.80 -12.50 6.90
N ALA A 236 -1.42 -13.67 7.19
CA ALA A 236 -2.85 -13.89 7.09
C ALA A 236 -3.43 -13.40 5.75
N LEU A 237 -2.71 -13.68 4.66
CA LEU A 237 -3.16 -13.31 3.32
C LEU A 237 -4.40 -14.14 2.96
N PRO A 238 -5.44 -13.51 2.40
CA PRO A 238 -6.68 -14.22 2.04
C PRO A 238 -6.49 -14.95 0.71
N ASP A 239 -5.95 -16.15 0.73
CA ASP A 239 -5.62 -16.97 -0.44
C ASP A 239 -6.83 -17.67 -1.07
N GLU A 240 -7.93 -17.79 -0.36
CA GLU A 240 -9.17 -18.38 -0.85
C GLU A 240 -10.31 -17.35 -0.90
N PHE A 241 -11.21 -17.51 -1.84
CA PHE A 241 -12.49 -16.80 -1.89
C PHE A 241 -13.60 -17.69 -1.32
N SER A 242 -14.60 -17.07 -0.68
CA SER A 242 -15.78 -17.82 -0.25
C SER A 242 -16.62 -18.28 -1.46
N ASP A 243 -17.33 -19.41 -1.31
CA ASP A 243 -18.20 -19.95 -2.36
C ASP A 243 -19.20 -18.91 -2.87
N ASN A 244 -19.79 -18.11 -1.98
CA ASN A 244 -20.72 -17.05 -2.37
C ASN A 244 -20.08 -15.99 -3.29
N VAL A 245 -18.81 -15.66 -3.08
CA VAL A 245 -18.07 -14.71 -3.93
C VAL A 245 -17.75 -15.36 -5.28
N LEU A 246 -17.32 -16.62 -5.28
CA LEU A 246 -17.05 -17.38 -6.50
C LEU A 246 -18.29 -17.59 -7.36
N ASP A 247 -19.41 -17.98 -6.75
CA ASP A 247 -20.70 -18.17 -7.45
C ASP A 247 -21.20 -16.87 -8.09
N LYS A 248 -21.08 -15.75 -7.37
CA LYS A 248 -21.46 -14.44 -7.93
C LYS A 248 -20.55 -14.01 -9.07
N ALA A 249 -19.23 -14.22 -8.95
CA ALA A 249 -18.30 -13.93 -10.02
C ALA A 249 -18.58 -14.77 -11.28
N ALA A 250 -18.85 -16.06 -11.10
CA ALA A 250 -19.19 -16.96 -12.21
C ALA A 250 -20.53 -16.58 -12.87
N GLY A 251 -21.54 -16.18 -12.07
CA GLY A 251 -22.82 -15.68 -12.58
C GLY A 251 -22.63 -14.45 -13.46
N LEU A 252 -21.96 -13.42 -12.96
CA LEU A 252 -21.67 -12.18 -13.70
C LEU A 252 -20.81 -12.43 -14.95
N ALA A 253 -19.88 -13.36 -14.88
CA ALA A 253 -19.07 -13.74 -16.04
C ALA A 253 -19.89 -14.41 -17.16
N SER A 254 -21.06 -14.97 -16.83
CA SER A 254 -21.96 -15.64 -17.76
C SER A 254 -23.08 -14.73 -18.26
N GLU A 255 -23.33 -13.60 -17.60
CA GLU A 255 -24.38 -12.66 -17.99
C GLU A 255 -23.95 -11.79 -19.17
N PRO A 256 -24.83 -11.63 -20.19
CA PRO A 256 -24.55 -10.71 -21.27
C PRO A 256 -24.60 -9.26 -20.77
N TRP A 257 -23.61 -8.48 -21.13
CA TRP A 257 -23.61 -7.03 -20.90
C TRP A 257 -24.20 -6.26 -22.10
N SER A 258 -24.73 -5.06 -21.85
CA SER A 258 -25.32 -4.22 -22.92
C SER A 258 -24.30 -3.27 -23.53
N ILE A 259 -24.39 -3.09 -24.85
CA ILE A 259 -23.65 -2.05 -25.59
C ILE A 259 -24.33 -0.68 -25.49
N ASP A 260 -25.56 -0.60 -25.00
CA ASP A 260 -26.32 0.64 -24.94
C ASP A 260 -25.59 1.73 -24.16
N GLY A 261 -25.50 2.91 -24.76
CA GLY A 261 -24.80 4.07 -24.18
C GLY A 261 -23.27 3.99 -24.23
N ARG A 262 -22.70 3.01 -24.93
CA ARG A 262 -21.26 2.88 -25.18
C ARG A 262 -20.89 3.28 -26.60
N ILE A 263 -19.73 3.91 -26.74
CA ILE A 263 -19.18 4.20 -28.08
C ILE A 263 -18.53 2.92 -28.60
N ASP A 264 -18.85 2.60 -29.85
CA ASP A 264 -18.30 1.40 -30.52
C ASP A 264 -16.94 1.73 -31.18
N PHE A 265 -15.89 1.10 -30.65
CA PHE A 265 -14.52 1.20 -31.19
C PHE A 265 -14.00 -0.17 -31.69
N ARG A 266 -14.88 -1.12 -31.98
CA ARG A 266 -14.46 -2.46 -32.43
C ARG A 266 -13.81 -2.47 -33.83
N ASP A 267 -14.02 -1.41 -34.63
CA ASP A 267 -13.37 -1.24 -35.91
C ASP A 267 -12.03 -0.49 -35.82
N LEU A 268 -11.64 -0.03 -34.61
CA LEU A 268 -10.37 0.64 -34.40
C LEU A 268 -9.32 -0.39 -34.05
N TYR A 269 -8.22 -0.45 -34.82
CA TYR A 269 -7.15 -1.40 -34.57
C TYR A 269 -6.56 -1.22 -33.17
N THR A 270 -6.72 -2.24 -32.37
CA THR A 270 -6.47 -2.18 -30.91
C THR A 270 -5.53 -3.30 -30.49
N ILE A 271 -4.52 -2.98 -29.71
CA ILE A 271 -3.55 -3.96 -29.19
C ILE A 271 -3.43 -3.87 -27.66
N THR A 272 -3.11 -4.99 -27.03
CA THR A 272 -2.57 -5.03 -25.67
C THR A 272 -1.08 -5.37 -25.70
N ILE A 273 -0.29 -4.84 -24.74
CA ILE A 273 1.15 -5.12 -24.61
C ILE A 273 1.44 -5.48 -23.17
N ASP A 274 1.74 -6.75 -22.92
CA ASP A 274 1.80 -7.33 -21.59
C ASP A 274 2.97 -8.31 -21.44
N PRO A 275 3.38 -8.65 -20.19
CA PRO A 275 4.33 -9.75 -19.96
C PRO A 275 3.84 -11.07 -20.57
N VAL A 276 4.76 -11.96 -20.92
CA VAL A 276 4.44 -13.23 -21.58
C VAL A 276 3.48 -14.12 -20.77
N ASP A 277 3.58 -14.06 -19.47
CA ASP A 277 2.82 -14.84 -18.47
C ASP A 277 1.54 -14.16 -17.98
N ALA A 278 1.27 -12.92 -18.39
CA ALA A 278 0.03 -12.20 -18.03
C ALA A 278 -1.22 -12.84 -18.64
N ARG A 279 -2.32 -12.80 -17.90
CA ARG A 279 -3.66 -13.26 -18.30
C ARG A 279 -4.75 -12.22 -18.09
N ASP A 280 -4.46 -11.23 -17.28
CA ASP A 280 -5.27 -10.10 -16.89
C ASP A 280 -4.84 -8.87 -17.70
N PHE A 281 -5.36 -8.77 -18.93
CA PHE A 281 -5.06 -7.63 -19.81
C PHE A 281 -5.99 -6.46 -19.42
N ASP A 282 -5.48 -5.58 -18.57
CA ASP A 282 -6.28 -4.51 -17.99
C ASP A 282 -6.40 -3.30 -18.92
N ASP A 283 -5.42 -3.09 -19.79
CA ASP A 283 -5.34 -1.95 -20.71
C ASP A 283 -5.05 -2.36 -22.14
N ALA A 284 -5.60 -1.57 -23.08
CA ALA A 284 -5.34 -1.68 -24.51
C ALA A 284 -5.18 -0.28 -25.09
N ILE A 285 -4.47 -0.20 -26.19
CA ILE A 285 -4.19 1.05 -26.89
C ILE A 285 -4.57 1.01 -28.36
N SER A 286 -5.03 2.15 -28.86
CA SER A 286 -5.25 2.39 -30.30
C SER A 286 -4.79 3.80 -30.64
N ILE A 287 -4.33 4.02 -31.85
CA ILE A 287 -3.92 5.34 -32.33
C ILE A 287 -4.37 5.54 -33.77
N ARG A 288 -4.76 6.78 -34.08
CA ARG A 288 -5.03 7.23 -35.46
C ARG A 288 -4.66 8.69 -35.60
N THR A 289 -4.57 9.15 -36.85
CA THR A 289 -4.39 10.57 -37.16
C THR A 289 -5.72 11.18 -37.61
N VAL A 290 -6.16 12.23 -36.93
CA VAL A 290 -7.41 12.96 -37.23
C VAL A 290 -7.09 14.44 -37.30
N ASP A 291 -7.41 15.09 -38.42
CA ASP A 291 -7.18 16.54 -38.66
C ASP A 291 -5.73 16.99 -38.37
N GLY A 292 -4.76 16.13 -38.66
CA GLY A 292 -3.33 16.38 -38.40
C GLY A 292 -2.88 16.16 -36.99
N LEU A 293 -3.76 15.81 -36.05
CA LEU A 293 -3.44 15.47 -34.66
C LEU A 293 -3.35 13.97 -34.51
N ARG A 294 -2.48 13.52 -33.60
CA ARG A 294 -2.43 12.11 -33.18
C ARG A 294 -3.47 11.87 -32.07
N GLU A 295 -4.46 11.06 -32.39
CA GLU A 295 -5.52 10.70 -31.45
C GLU A 295 -5.23 9.33 -30.85
N LEU A 296 -4.76 9.32 -29.60
CA LEU A 296 -4.48 8.14 -28.81
C LEU A 296 -5.72 7.76 -27.99
N HIS A 297 -6.09 6.49 -28.04
CA HIS A 297 -7.13 5.91 -27.20
C HIS A 297 -6.46 4.95 -26.22
N VAL A 298 -6.70 5.18 -24.93
CA VAL A 298 -6.33 4.27 -23.86
C VAL A 298 -7.60 3.64 -23.31
N HIS A 299 -7.76 2.35 -23.54
CA HIS A 299 -8.93 1.57 -23.17
C HIS A 299 -8.64 0.79 -21.90
N ILE A 300 -9.43 1.01 -20.86
CA ILE A 300 -9.29 0.29 -19.57
C ILE A 300 -10.52 -0.58 -19.36
N ALA A 301 -10.32 -1.81 -18.94
CA ALA A 301 -11.38 -2.75 -18.60
C ALA A 301 -12.41 -2.13 -17.64
N ASP A 302 -13.71 -2.18 -17.99
CA ASP A 302 -14.78 -1.59 -17.17
C ASP A 302 -15.16 -2.51 -16.02
N VAL A 303 -14.21 -2.72 -15.08
CA VAL A 303 -14.39 -3.59 -13.91
C VAL A 303 -15.59 -3.16 -13.07
N ALA A 304 -15.88 -1.87 -12.99
CA ALA A 304 -17.02 -1.32 -12.25
C ALA A 304 -18.39 -1.75 -12.83
N LEU A 305 -18.45 -2.24 -14.06
CA LEU A 305 -19.65 -2.87 -14.61
C LEU A 305 -20.03 -4.14 -13.86
N TYR A 306 -19.05 -4.91 -13.43
CA TYR A 306 -19.21 -6.20 -12.76
C TYR A 306 -19.15 -6.07 -11.23
N VAL A 307 -18.24 -5.25 -10.73
CA VAL A 307 -18.02 -5.04 -9.29
C VAL A 307 -18.73 -3.77 -8.85
N THR A 308 -20.02 -3.89 -8.56
CA THR A 308 -20.84 -2.75 -8.11
C THR A 308 -20.63 -2.46 -6.62
N GLY A 309 -20.71 -1.19 -6.23
CA GLY A 309 -20.50 -0.77 -4.84
C GLY A 309 -21.41 -1.50 -3.85
N ASN A 310 -20.86 -1.89 -2.71
CA ASN A 310 -21.49 -2.67 -1.63
C ASN A 310 -21.95 -4.09 -2.02
N SER A 311 -21.55 -4.60 -3.18
CA SER A 311 -21.73 -6.02 -3.52
C SER A 311 -20.80 -6.90 -2.68
N ALA A 312 -21.04 -8.24 -2.72
CA ALA A 312 -20.11 -9.17 -2.06
C ALA A 312 -18.71 -9.12 -2.66
N LEU A 313 -18.60 -8.91 -3.99
CA LEU A 313 -17.32 -8.72 -4.68
C LEU A 313 -16.61 -7.45 -4.24
N ASP A 314 -17.32 -6.32 -4.14
CA ASP A 314 -16.76 -5.05 -3.64
C ASP A 314 -16.29 -5.19 -2.18
N THR A 315 -17.09 -5.85 -1.36
CA THR A 315 -16.73 -6.10 0.05
C THR A 315 -15.47 -6.94 0.17
N GLU A 316 -15.36 -8.01 -0.60
CA GLU A 316 -14.19 -8.88 -0.64
C GLU A 316 -12.96 -8.16 -1.19
N ALA A 317 -13.10 -7.45 -2.32
CA ALA A 317 -12.02 -6.67 -2.91
C ALA A 317 -11.50 -5.58 -1.94
N ARG A 318 -12.40 -4.93 -1.20
CA ARG A 318 -12.06 -3.94 -0.18
C ARG A 318 -11.30 -4.55 1.00
N LEU A 319 -11.65 -5.76 1.42
CA LEU A 319 -10.93 -6.48 2.47
C LEU A 319 -9.53 -6.91 2.03
N ARG A 320 -9.37 -7.33 0.77
CA ARG A 320 -8.07 -7.70 0.19
C ARG A 320 -7.19 -6.47 -0.08
N GLY A 321 -7.77 -5.40 -0.59
CA GLY A 321 -7.14 -4.12 -0.87
C GLY A 321 -6.24 -4.11 -2.10
N THR A 322 -5.62 -5.23 -2.46
CA THR A 322 -4.73 -5.39 -3.62
C THR A 322 -4.58 -6.88 -3.98
N SER A 323 -4.13 -7.15 -5.20
CA SER A 323 -3.55 -8.46 -5.53
C SER A 323 -2.15 -8.58 -4.91
N VAL A 324 -1.77 -9.79 -4.50
CA VAL A 324 -0.45 -10.08 -3.91
C VAL A 324 0.30 -11.03 -4.84
N TYR A 325 1.44 -10.57 -5.36
CA TYR A 325 2.28 -11.36 -6.26
C TYR A 325 3.34 -12.09 -5.44
N LEU A 326 3.22 -13.41 -5.35
CA LEU A 326 4.19 -14.30 -4.73
C LEU A 326 5.10 -14.91 -5.79
N PRO A 327 6.24 -15.48 -5.39
CA PRO A 327 7.18 -16.04 -6.37
C PRO A 327 6.60 -17.17 -7.23
N ASP A 328 5.66 -17.96 -6.69
CA ASP A 328 5.08 -19.14 -7.33
C ASP A 328 3.63 -18.95 -7.79
N ARG A 329 2.93 -17.94 -7.29
CA ARG A 329 1.51 -17.68 -7.58
C ARG A 329 1.09 -16.26 -7.28
N VAL A 330 -0.10 -15.90 -7.76
CA VAL A 330 -0.77 -14.63 -7.43
C VAL A 330 -1.97 -14.92 -6.54
N ILE A 331 -2.13 -14.16 -5.47
CA ILE A 331 -3.37 -14.08 -4.68
C ILE A 331 -4.15 -12.86 -5.22
N PRO A 332 -5.17 -13.06 -6.06
CA PRO A 332 -5.80 -11.96 -6.77
C PRO A 332 -6.79 -11.21 -5.86
N MET A 333 -6.97 -9.91 -6.13
CA MET A 333 -7.97 -9.08 -5.45
C MET A 333 -9.41 -9.46 -5.85
N LEU A 334 -9.62 -9.89 -7.09
CA LEU A 334 -10.89 -10.35 -7.65
C LEU A 334 -10.77 -11.81 -8.11
N PRO A 335 -11.86 -12.59 -8.11
CA PRO A 335 -11.87 -13.95 -8.67
C PRO A 335 -11.39 -13.98 -10.13
N GLU A 336 -10.61 -15.00 -10.51
CA GLU A 336 -10.03 -15.14 -11.85
C GLU A 336 -11.07 -15.19 -12.98
N SER A 337 -12.29 -15.65 -12.70
CA SER A 337 -13.39 -15.59 -13.68
C SER A 337 -13.72 -14.15 -14.12
N LEU A 338 -13.42 -13.15 -13.28
CA LEU A 338 -13.51 -11.74 -13.61
C LEU A 338 -12.18 -11.23 -14.14
N SER A 339 -11.11 -11.25 -13.33
CA SER A 339 -9.83 -10.62 -13.68
C SER A 339 -9.18 -11.22 -14.94
N ASN A 340 -9.07 -12.54 -15.02
CA ASN A 340 -8.52 -13.24 -16.18
C ASN A 340 -9.59 -13.57 -17.23
N GLY A 341 -10.88 -13.38 -16.89
CA GLY A 341 -12.04 -13.72 -17.71
C GLY A 341 -12.64 -12.52 -18.43
N VAL A 342 -13.81 -12.08 -17.96
CA VAL A 342 -14.63 -11.08 -18.66
C VAL A 342 -14.10 -9.66 -18.58
N CYS A 343 -13.24 -9.35 -17.60
CA CYS A 343 -12.55 -8.06 -17.53
C CYS A 343 -11.28 -8.03 -18.40
N SER A 344 -10.63 -9.17 -18.65
CA SER A 344 -9.41 -9.23 -19.45
C SER A 344 -9.70 -8.88 -20.92
N LEU A 345 -8.98 -7.89 -21.49
CA LEU A 345 -9.14 -7.39 -22.85
C LEU A 345 -8.53 -8.35 -23.90
N ARG A 346 -9.02 -9.60 -23.88
CA ARG A 346 -8.54 -10.68 -24.75
C ARG A 346 -8.74 -10.36 -26.22
N PRO A 347 -7.80 -10.78 -27.08
CA PRO A 347 -7.92 -10.55 -28.51
C PRO A 347 -9.15 -11.26 -29.09
N LEU A 348 -9.78 -10.59 -30.08
CA LEU A 348 -10.93 -11.06 -30.85
C LEU A 348 -12.22 -11.25 -30.02
N GLU A 349 -12.28 -10.74 -28.80
CA GLU A 349 -13.45 -10.77 -27.96
C GLU A 349 -13.97 -9.34 -27.69
N ASP A 350 -15.29 -9.15 -27.74
CA ASP A 350 -15.89 -7.87 -27.40
C ASP A 350 -15.78 -7.61 -25.91
N ARG A 351 -15.26 -6.45 -25.52
CA ARG A 351 -15.06 -6.05 -24.11
C ARG A 351 -15.60 -4.66 -23.83
N PRO A 352 -16.37 -4.50 -22.73
CA PRO A 352 -16.76 -3.20 -22.24
C PRO A 352 -15.54 -2.51 -21.60
N THR A 353 -15.32 -1.26 -21.99
CA THR A 353 -14.19 -0.47 -21.51
C THR A 353 -14.61 0.94 -21.11
N ARG A 354 -13.74 1.61 -20.37
CA ARG A 354 -13.68 3.05 -20.21
C ARG A 354 -12.50 3.56 -21.03
N THR A 355 -12.77 4.39 -22.00
CA THR A 355 -11.73 4.89 -22.90
C THR A 355 -11.42 6.35 -22.62
N VAL A 356 -10.13 6.66 -22.48
CA VAL A 356 -9.61 8.02 -22.53
C VAL A 356 -9.10 8.28 -23.94
N ILE A 357 -9.73 9.21 -24.64
CA ILE A 357 -9.35 9.67 -25.97
C ILE A 357 -8.55 10.95 -25.77
N MET A 358 -7.33 10.99 -26.28
CA MET A 358 -6.43 12.14 -26.13
C MET A 358 -5.89 12.56 -27.49
N LYS A 359 -5.91 13.87 -27.78
CA LYS A 359 -5.36 14.45 -29.00
C LYS A 359 -4.07 15.18 -28.69
N PHE A 360 -3.05 14.89 -29.47
CA PHE A 360 -1.72 15.48 -29.33
C PHE A 360 -1.31 16.20 -30.60
N ASP A 361 -0.69 17.35 -30.42
CA ASP A 361 -0.05 18.10 -31.51
C ASP A 361 1.30 17.49 -31.91
N GLU A 362 1.99 18.13 -32.85
CA GLU A 362 3.31 17.69 -33.34
C GLU A 362 4.41 17.80 -32.25
N ALA A 363 4.21 18.62 -31.23
CA ALA A 363 5.14 18.76 -30.10
C ALA A 363 4.93 17.72 -29.00
N GLY A 364 3.86 16.92 -29.07
CA GLY A 364 3.48 15.97 -28.03
C GLY A 364 2.66 16.60 -26.89
N GLU A 365 2.21 17.85 -27.04
CA GLU A 365 1.34 18.47 -26.05
C GLU A 365 -0.10 17.99 -26.24
N ARG A 366 -0.76 17.60 -25.16
CA ARG A 366 -2.17 17.20 -25.17
C ARG A 366 -3.07 18.42 -25.33
N VAL A 367 -3.73 18.55 -26.49
CA VAL A 367 -4.58 19.68 -26.84
C VAL A 367 -6.05 19.48 -26.50
N ASP A 368 -6.51 18.22 -26.45
CA ASP A 368 -7.91 17.87 -26.13
C ASP A 368 -7.98 16.46 -25.53
N PHE A 369 -9.03 16.17 -24.75
CA PHE A 369 -9.33 14.82 -24.31
C PHE A 369 -10.80 14.63 -23.97
N SER A 370 -11.26 13.39 -24.01
CA SER A 370 -12.58 12.97 -23.53
C SER A 370 -12.51 11.59 -22.88
N ILE A 371 -13.46 11.32 -21.97
CA ILE A 371 -13.56 10.05 -21.24
C ILE A 371 -14.95 9.48 -21.50
N VAL A 372 -15.01 8.27 -22.06
CA VAL A 372 -16.28 7.69 -22.51
C VAL A 372 -16.39 6.21 -22.13
N PRO A 373 -17.62 5.75 -21.83
CA PRO A 373 -17.90 4.32 -21.83
C PRO A 373 -17.84 3.81 -23.28
N SER A 374 -17.21 2.68 -23.51
CA SER A 374 -16.96 2.15 -24.83
C SER A 374 -17.02 0.64 -24.91
N VAL A 375 -16.98 0.11 -26.10
CA VAL A 375 -16.74 -1.29 -26.40
C VAL A 375 -15.60 -1.39 -27.41
N ILE A 376 -14.69 -2.31 -27.16
CA ILE A 376 -13.58 -2.62 -28.05
C ILE A 376 -13.58 -4.10 -28.41
N ARG A 377 -12.82 -4.42 -29.44
CA ARG A 377 -12.35 -5.77 -29.75
C ARG A 377 -10.87 -5.68 -30.05
N SER A 378 -10.03 -6.13 -29.10
CA SER A 378 -8.59 -6.14 -29.32
C SER A 378 -8.25 -7.05 -30.51
N ASP A 379 -7.44 -6.55 -31.45
CA ASP A 379 -7.02 -7.31 -32.62
C ASP A 379 -5.86 -8.25 -32.29
N ARG A 380 -4.98 -7.81 -31.41
CA ARG A 380 -3.78 -8.56 -31.07
C ARG A 380 -3.30 -8.32 -29.66
N ARG A 381 -2.94 -9.41 -28.99
CA ARG A 381 -2.11 -9.38 -27.77
C ARG A 381 -0.65 -9.46 -28.19
N MET A 382 0.18 -8.56 -27.69
CA MET A 382 1.63 -8.54 -27.88
C MET A 382 2.36 -8.70 -26.55
N THR A 383 3.57 -9.25 -26.58
CA THR A 383 4.49 -9.18 -25.46
C THR A 383 5.36 -7.92 -25.56
N TYR A 384 5.97 -7.51 -24.44
CA TYR A 384 6.92 -6.40 -24.45
C TYR A 384 8.09 -6.67 -25.41
N GLU A 385 8.55 -7.91 -25.49
CA GLU A 385 9.63 -8.32 -26.39
C GLU A 385 9.22 -8.16 -27.88
N GLU A 386 8.00 -8.60 -28.23
CA GLU A 386 7.48 -8.41 -29.60
C GLU A 386 7.32 -6.91 -29.92
N ALA A 387 6.75 -6.12 -29.00
CA ALA A 387 6.60 -4.67 -29.19
C ALA A 387 7.96 -3.98 -29.35
N TYR A 388 8.95 -4.39 -28.58
CA TYR A 388 10.32 -3.87 -28.66
C TYR A 388 10.97 -4.14 -30.03
N GLU A 389 10.70 -5.29 -30.67
CA GLU A 389 11.16 -5.57 -32.04
C GLU A 389 10.63 -4.55 -33.05
N TYR A 390 9.35 -4.18 -32.95
CA TYR A 390 8.76 -3.16 -33.84
C TYR A 390 9.27 -1.75 -33.52
N MET A 391 9.45 -1.41 -32.25
CA MET A 391 10.05 -0.14 -31.83
C MET A 391 11.47 0.05 -32.37
N ASN A 392 12.25 -1.03 -32.48
CA ASN A 392 13.60 -1.03 -33.06
C ASN A 392 13.64 -1.24 -34.58
N GLY A 393 12.50 -1.35 -35.25
CA GLY A 393 12.42 -1.53 -36.70
C GLY A 393 12.76 -2.94 -37.22
N THR A 394 12.96 -3.92 -36.33
CA THR A 394 13.28 -5.32 -36.68
C THR A 394 12.04 -6.18 -36.92
N GLY A 395 10.86 -5.76 -36.46
CA GLY A 395 9.61 -6.45 -36.71
C GLY A 395 9.36 -6.68 -38.19
N SER A 396 8.61 -7.72 -38.57
CA SER A 396 8.44 -8.14 -39.97
C SER A 396 7.15 -7.68 -40.63
N ASP A 397 6.09 -7.42 -39.85
CA ASP A 397 4.76 -7.02 -40.35
C ASP A 397 4.74 -5.54 -40.71
N PRO A 398 4.45 -5.16 -41.99
CA PRO A 398 4.44 -3.76 -42.40
C PRO A 398 3.38 -2.90 -41.72
N GLU A 399 2.17 -3.44 -41.47
CA GLU A 399 1.08 -2.71 -40.82
C GLU A 399 1.43 -2.36 -39.38
N LEU A 400 2.03 -3.31 -38.66
CA LEU A 400 2.53 -3.06 -37.31
C LEU A 400 3.73 -2.11 -37.29
N LYS A 401 4.60 -2.13 -38.33
CA LYS A 401 5.68 -1.13 -38.44
C LYS A 401 5.14 0.29 -38.52
N ASP A 402 4.12 0.49 -39.34
CA ASP A 402 3.50 1.81 -39.49
C ASP A 402 2.81 2.23 -38.17
N LEU A 403 2.10 1.31 -37.53
CA LEU A 403 1.47 1.54 -36.22
C LEU A 403 2.51 1.94 -35.16
N PHE A 404 3.56 1.14 -34.99
CA PHE A 404 4.62 1.39 -34.00
C PHE A 404 5.46 2.62 -34.37
N GLY A 405 5.54 2.99 -35.63
CA GLY A 405 6.13 4.27 -36.06
C GLY A 405 5.38 5.47 -35.50
N ILE A 406 4.04 5.42 -35.49
CA ILE A 406 3.19 6.50 -34.91
C ILE A 406 3.23 6.44 -33.39
N LEU A 407 3.06 5.25 -32.79
CA LEU A 407 3.07 5.05 -31.34
C LEU A 407 4.42 5.47 -30.74
N GLY A 408 5.53 5.01 -31.34
CA GLY A 408 6.88 5.34 -30.89
C GLY A 408 7.19 6.82 -31.01
N GLY A 409 6.82 7.44 -32.15
CA GLY A 409 6.99 8.87 -32.33
C GLY A 409 6.22 9.71 -31.29
N LEU A 410 5.00 9.28 -30.90
CA LEU A 410 4.26 9.95 -29.83
C LEU A 410 4.94 9.70 -28.46
N SER A 411 5.41 8.49 -28.18
CA SER A 411 6.09 8.20 -26.93
C SER A 411 7.37 9.04 -26.75
N ASP A 412 8.17 9.18 -27.83
CA ASP A 412 9.37 10.02 -27.80
C ASP A 412 9.05 11.51 -27.57
N ASP A 413 7.92 11.99 -28.12
CA ASP A 413 7.46 13.36 -27.88
C ASP A 413 7.00 13.55 -26.44
N LEU A 414 6.27 12.59 -25.89
CA LEU A 414 5.86 12.60 -24.48
C LEU A 414 7.05 12.55 -23.54
N ASP A 415 8.10 11.79 -23.84
CA ASP A 415 9.35 11.80 -23.08
C ASP A 415 9.97 13.19 -23.06
N ARG A 416 10.04 13.88 -24.23
CA ARG A 416 10.55 15.24 -24.30
C ARG A 416 9.73 16.23 -23.46
N VAL A 417 8.40 16.11 -23.48
CA VAL A 417 7.48 16.92 -22.66
C VAL A 417 7.67 16.65 -21.17
N ARG A 418 7.78 15.37 -20.77
CA ARG A 418 8.05 14.96 -19.39
C ARG A 418 9.41 15.49 -18.91
N ASP A 419 10.41 15.42 -19.77
CA ASP A 419 11.74 15.91 -19.53
C ASP A 419 11.77 17.42 -19.30
N ALA A 420 11.10 18.17 -20.16
CA ALA A 420 10.99 19.63 -20.03
C ALA A 420 10.25 20.03 -18.72
N ARG A 421 9.30 19.22 -18.29
CA ARG A 421 8.56 19.40 -17.02
C ARG A 421 9.43 19.11 -15.79
N GLY A 422 10.47 18.31 -15.95
CA GLY A 422 11.39 17.93 -14.89
C GLY A 422 10.99 16.63 -14.18
N THR A 423 10.29 15.74 -14.85
CA THR A 423 9.97 14.39 -14.34
C THR A 423 11.26 13.67 -13.94
N LEU A 424 11.25 13.02 -12.79
CA LEU A 424 12.39 12.28 -12.27
C LEU A 424 12.36 10.85 -12.82
N ASP A 425 13.21 10.58 -13.80
CA ASP A 425 13.46 9.24 -14.30
C ASP A 425 14.63 8.60 -13.53
N LEU A 426 14.31 7.65 -12.66
CA LEU A 426 15.31 6.95 -11.85
C LEU A 426 15.81 5.66 -12.51
N GLY A 427 15.21 5.30 -13.65
CA GLY A 427 15.44 4.02 -14.30
C GLY A 427 14.91 2.86 -13.45
N SER A 428 13.93 2.14 -13.93
CA SER A 428 13.47 0.94 -13.23
C SER A 428 14.27 -0.26 -13.70
N SER A 429 14.96 -0.93 -12.79
CA SER A 429 15.48 -2.27 -13.01
C SER A 429 14.84 -3.22 -12.00
N GLU A 430 14.30 -4.29 -12.48
CA GLU A 430 13.66 -5.32 -11.65
C GLU A 430 14.43 -6.63 -11.78
N TYR A 431 14.61 -7.32 -10.66
CA TYR A 431 15.15 -8.66 -10.64
C TYR A 431 14.02 -9.65 -10.41
N ARG A 432 13.73 -10.47 -11.42
CA ARG A 432 12.76 -11.56 -11.30
C ARG A 432 13.49 -12.85 -10.97
N VAL A 433 12.98 -13.58 -9.98
CA VAL A 433 13.52 -14.91 -9.64
C VAL A 433 13.07 -15.91 -10.69
N GLU A 434 14.00 -16.67 -11.23
CA GLU A 434 13.72 -17.82 -12.11
C GLU A 434 13.71 -19.09 -11.27
N PHE A 435 12.77 -19.98 -11.56
CA PHE A 435 12.61 -21.24 -10.84
C PHE A 435 12.93 -22.42 -11.74
N ALA A 436 13.62 -23.42 -11.18
CA ALA A 436 13.79 -24.71 -11.78
C ALA A 436 12.49 -25.53 -11.71
N SER A 437 12.43 -26.66 -12.41
CA SER A 437 11.24 -27.54 -12.46
C SER A 437 10.86 -28.15 -11.11
N ASP A 438 11.79 -28.15 -10.15
CA ASP A 438 11.58 -28.60 -8.76
C ASP A 438 11.08 -27.48 -7.83
N GLY A 439 10.86 -26.27 -8.38
CA GLY A 439 10.38 -25.10 -7.66
C GLY A 439 11.46 -24.32 -6.90
N TRP A 440 12.73 -24.71 -6.95
CA TRP A 440 13.81 -23.95 -6.35
C TRP A 440 14.27 -22.79 -7.25
N PRO A 441 14.71 -21.67 -6.66
CA PRO A 441 15.35 -20.62 -7.43
C PRO A 441 16.57 -21.15 -8.21
N SER A 442 16.58 -20.95 -9.51
CA SER A 442 17.68 -21.33 -10.42
C SER A 442 18.54 -20.14 -10.81
N GLY A 443 18.02 -18.92 -10.71
CA GLY A 443 18.71 -17.70 -11.08
C GLY A 443 17.90 -16.45 -10.87
N PHE A 444 18.46 -15.34 -11.34
CA PHE A 444 17.79 -14.04 -11.35
C PHE A 444 17.88 -13.47 -12.76
N ARG A 445 16.73 -13.10 -13.32
CA ARG A 445 16.69 -12.36 -14.57
C ARG A 445 16.62 -10.87 -14.26
N HIS A 446 17.55 -10.11 -14.79
CA HIS A 446 17.52 -8.65 -14.74
C HIS A 446 16.61 -8.15 -15.88
N ILE A 447 15.50 -7.52 -15.52
CA ILE A 447 14.58 -6.89 -16.45
C ILE A 447 14.88 -5.39 -16.44
N VAL A 448 15.31 -4.89 -17.59
CA VAL A 448 15.53 -3.47 -17.81
C VAL A 448 14.33 -2.95 -18.59
N SER A 449 13.76 -1.84 -18.12
CA SER A 449 12.70 -1.15 -18.86
C SER A 449 13.26 -0.67 -20.20
N ASP A 450 12.70 -1.19 -21.30
CA ASP A 450 13.05 -0.83 -22.68
C ASP A 450 12.05 0.20 -23.26
N SER A 451 12.18 0.50 -24.55
CA SER A 451 11.30 1.45 -25.23
C SER A 451 9.84 1.00 -25.28
N ALA A 452 9.55 -0.30 -25.28
CA ALA A 452 8.17 -0.79 -25.27
C ALA A 452 7.51 -0.60 -23.88
N HIS A 453 8.26 -0.85 -22.80
CA HIS A 453 7.79 -0.56 -21.45
C HIS A 453 7.55 0.96 -21.26
N ARG A 454 8.46 1.79 -21.76
CA ARG A 454 8.35 3.25 -21.69
C ARG A 454 7.16 3.78 -22.48
N LEU A 455 6.85 3.19 -23.64
CA LEU A 455 5.69 3.53 -24.45
C LEU A 455 4.38 3.35 -23.66
N ILE A 456 4.18 2.19 -23.05
CA ILE A 456 2.99 1.92 -22.24
C ILE A 456 2.97 2.83 -21.01
N GLU A 457 4.08 2.98 -20.30
CA GLU A 457 4.18 3.91 -19.15
C GLU A 457 3.75 5.33 -19.54
N ASN A 458 4.25 5.87 -20.64
CA ASN A 458 3.91 7.22 -21.11
C ASN A 458 2.42 7.38 -21.36
N PHE A 459 1.81 6.41 -22.03
CA PHE A 459 0.39 6.46 -22.38
C PHE A 459 -0.49 6.32 -21.14
N MET A 460 -0.13 5.44 -20.21
CA MET A 460 -0.86 5.28 -18.95
C MET A 460 -0.73 6.53 -18.07
N ILE A 461 0.45 7.15 -18.00
CA ILE A 461 0.65 8.40 -17.25
C ILE A 461 -0.22 9.52 -17.82
N GLU A 462 -0.26 9.68 -19.15
CA GLU A 462 -1.09 10.75 -19.77
C GLU A 462 -2.58 10.48 -19.63
N ALA A 463 -3.05 9.22 -19.72
CA ALA A 463 -4.42 8.85 -19.43
C ALA A 463 -4.80 9.15 -17.96
N ASN A 464 -3.97 8.73 -17.02
CA ASN A 464 -4.14 9.01 -15.60
C ASN A 464 -4.19 10.51 -15.30
N ARG A 465 -3.33 11.29 -15.95
CA ARG A 465 -3.30 12.75 -15.86
C ARG A 465 -4.58 13.37 -16.44
N ALA A 466 -5.06 12.91 -17.61
CA ALA A 466 -6.28 13.41 -18.21
C ALA A 466 -7.49 13.20 -17.29
N VAL A 467 -7.61 12.01 -16.69
CA VAL A 467 -8.69 11.69 -15.76
C VAL A 467 -8.57 12.51 -14.47
N ALA A 468 -7.36 12.70 -13.94
CA ALA A 468 -7.13 13.54 -12.77
C ALA A 468 -7.53 15.01 -13.03
N ASP A 469 -7.16 15.56 -14.19
CA ASP A 469 -7.54 16.91 -14.61
C ASP A 469 -9.06 17.04 -14.71
N HIS A 470 -9.74 16.06 -15.33
CA HIS A 470 -11.21 16.04 -15.44
C HIS A 470 -11.89 16.03 -14.08
N CYS A 471 -11.45 15.15 -13.18
CA CYS A 471 -12.03 15.04 -11.84
C CYS A 471 -11.83 16.32 -11.03
N MET A 472 -10.66 16.94 -11.14
CA MET A 472 -10.34 18.19 -10.47
C MET A 472 -11.20 19.36 -11.00
N TRP A 473 -11.31 19.53 -12.33
CA TRP A 473 -12.13 20.60 -12.93
C TRP A 473 -13.61 20.42 -12.66
N SER A 474 -14.07 19.16 -12.61
CA SER A 474 -15.47 18.82 -12.33
C SER A 474 -15.78 18.78 -10.81
N ASN A 475 -14.79 19.06 -9.94
CA ASN A 475 -14.90 19.01 -8.48
C ASN A 475 -15.50 17.69 -7.96
N LEU A 476 -15.03 16.57 -8.54
CA LEU A 476 -15.46 15.24 -8.13
C LEU A 476 -14.66 14.75 -6.91
N SER A 477 -15.34 14.06 -5.99
CA SER A 477 -14.70 13.40 -4.86
C SER A 477 -14.01 12.12 -5.31
N VAL A 478 -12.69 12.15 -5.42
CA VAL A 478 -11.86 11.04 -5.88
C VAL A 478 -10.64 10.84 -4.98
N LEU A 479 -9.96 9.72 -5.15
CA LEU A 479 -8.66 9.49 -4.54
C LEU A 479 -7.56 9.83 -5.55
N PHE A 480 -6.82 10.90 -5.25
CA PHE A 480 -5.60 11.23 -5.98
C PHE A 480 -4.44 10.34 -5.56
N ARG A 481 -3.52 10.07 -6.47
CA ARG A 481 -2.21 9.48 -6.16
C ARG A 481 -1.23 10.62 -5.95
N VAL A 482 -0.97 10.95 -4.69
CA VAL A 482 -0.13 12.07 -4.30
C VAL A 482 1.27 11.61 -3.91
N HIS A 483 2.26 12.44 -4.22
CA HIS A 483 3.64 12.23 -3.84
C HIS A 483 4.22 13.55 -3.37
N ASP A 484 4.33 13.70 -2.06
CA ASP A 484 4.80 14.93 -1.44
C ASP A 484 6.31 15.12 -1.62
N GLU A 485 6.77 16.36 -1.48
CA GLU A 485 8.18 16.70 -1.47
C GLU A 485 8.92 15.99 -0.31
N PRO A 486 10.23 15.74 -0.45
CA PRO A 486 11.03 15.22 0.65
C PRO A 486 10.95 16.12 1.89
N VAL A 487 10.91 15.52 3.07
CA VAL A 487 10.96 16.29 4.32
C VAL A 487 12.38 16.82 4.57
N GLU A 488 12.50 18.00 5.20
CA GLU A 488 13.77 18.72 5.41
C GLU A 488 14.90 17.81 5.94
N LYS A 489 14.62 16.96 6.92
CA LYS A 489 15.60 16.01 7.46
C LYS A 489 16.10 14.97 6.44
N SER A 490 15.26 14.60 5.48
CA SER A 490 15.63 13.68 4.40
C SER A 490 16.50 14.41 3.35
N GLU A 491 16.20 15.68 3.09
CA GLU A 491 17.00 16.52 2.21
C GLU A 491 18.42 16.76 2.75
N GLU A 492 18.55 17.10 4.04
CA GLU A 492 19.85 17.27 4.71
C GLU A 492 20.69 15.99 4.59
N ARG A 493 20.08 14.84 4.88
CA ARG A 493 20.75 13.55 4.76
C ARG A 493 21.17 13.23 3.33
N LEU A 494 20.32 13.52 2.34
CA LEU A 494 20.65 13.34 0.93
C LEU A 494 21.81 14.25 0.52
N ALA A 495 21.81 15.51 0.97
CA ALA A 495 22.91 16.44 0.70
C ALA A 495 24.25 15.92 1.24
N GLU A 496 24.29 15.38 2.46
CA GLU A 496 25.48 14.76 3.04
C GLU A 496 25.94 13.52 2.25
N GLN A 497 24.99 12.66 1.86
CA GLN A 497 25.27 11.45 1.09
C GLN A 497 25.82 11.77 -0.30
N LEU A 498 25.19 12.70 -1.04
CA LEU A 498 25.67 13.15 -2.34
C LEU A 498 27.04 13.84 -2.23
N TYR A 499 27.24 14.65 -1.20
CA TYR A 499 28.55 15.28 -0.94
C TYR A 499 29.66 14.24 -0.74
N SER A 500 29.36 13.13 -0.08
CA SER A 500 30.32 12.01 0.08
C SER A 500 30.71 11.34 -1.25
N LEU A 501 29.87 11.47 -2.29
CA LEU A 501 30.15 11.04 -3.66
C LEU A 501 30.85 12.12 -4.50
N GLY A 502 31.18 13.27 -3.91
CA GLY A 502 31.77 14.43 -4.62
C GLY A 502 30.72 15.27 -5.37
N VAL A 503 29.43 15.02 -5.16
CA VAL A 503 28.33 15.75 -5.81
C VAL A 503 27.74 16.76 -4.83
N LYS A 504 27.64 18.03 -5.25
CA LYS A 504 27.02 19.08 -4.44
C LYS A 504 25.56 19.26 -4.83
N LEU A 505 24.67 19.27 -3.84
CA LEU A 505 23.27 19.66 -4.04
C LEU A 505 23.20 21.20 -4.22
N PRO A 506 22.77 21.71 -5.39
CA PRO A 506 22.68 23.15 -5.64
C PRO A 506 21.70 23.79 -4.64
N GLY A 507 22.19 24.86 -3.95
CA GLY A 507 21.38 25.56 -2.95
C GLY A 507 21.10 24.81 -1.65
N GLY A 508 21.65 23.59 -1.49
CA GLY A 508 21.46 22.76 -0.28
C GLY A 508 20.05 22.21 -0.07
N ARG A 509 19.12 22.46 -0.99
CA ARG A 509 17.72 22.05 -0.92
C ARG A 509 17.22 21.50 -2.26
N ILE A 510 16.20 20.61 -2.17
CA ILE A 510 15.50 20.05 -3.32
C ILE A 510 14.23 20.87 -3.55
N HIS A 511 14.32 21.93 -4.33
CA HIS A 511 13.16 22.77 -4.65
C HIS A 511 12.24 22.15 -5.72
N ASN A 512 12.76 21.24 -6.53
CA ASN A 512 12.04 20.51 -7.55
C ASN A 512 12.86 19.32 -8.04
N THR A 513 12.21 18.42 -8.76
CA THR A 513 12.81 17.23 -9.35
C THR A 513 13.89 17.53 -10.39
N ALA A 514 13.83 18.68 -11.08
CA ALA A 514 14.83 19.08 -12.08
C ALA A 514 16.26 19.24 -11.48
N VAL A 515 16.37 19.53 -10.17
CA VAL A 515 17.65 19.56 -9.48
C VAL A 515 18.25 18.17 -9.40
N LEU A 516 17.42 17.19 -8.97
CA LEU A 516 17.84 15.79 -8.84
C LEU A 516 18.20 15.19 -10.21
N ARG A 517 17.40 15.50 -11.23
CA ARG A 517 17.66 15.08 -12.59
C ARG A 517 19.02 15.55 -13.09
N ARG A 518 19.32 16.84 -12.97
CA ARG A 518 20.63 17.38 -13.38
C ARG A 518 21.81 16.70 -12.68
N ILE A 519 21.62 16.27 -11.44
CA ILE A 519 22.63 15.48 -10.72
C ILE A 519 22.81 14.12 -11.38
N LEU A 520 21.71 13.44 -11.71
CA LEU A 520 21.75 12.12 -12.35
C LEU A 520 22.31 12.18 -13.77
N ASP A 521 21.95 13.22 -14.54
CA ASP A 521 22.49 13.48 -15.89
C ASP A 521 24.01 13.69 -15.82
N GLY A 522 24.49 14.44 -14.81
CA GLY A 522 25.93 14.64 -14.58
C GLY A 522 26.69 13.38 -14.14
N LEU A 523 25.96 12.33 -13.74
CA LEU A 523 26.52 11.03 -13.33
C LEU A 523 26.24 9.91 -14.34
N GLN A 524 25.74 10.20 -15.55
CA GLN A 524 25.24 9.20 -16.49
C GLN A 524 26.27 8.09 -16.80
N ASP A 525 27.53 8.46 -16.96
CA ASP A 525 28.63 7.54 -17.25
C ASP A 525 29.48 7.18 -16.01
N SER A 526 29.00 7.54 -14.83
CA SER A 526 29.72 7.32 -13.58
C SER A 526 29.30 6.02 -12.91
N PRO A 527 30.25 5.22 -12.37
CA PRO A 527 29.90 4.05 -11.54
C PRO A 527 29.18 4.41 -10.24
N LEU A 528 29.11 5.72 -9.90
CA LEU A 528 28.41 6.22 -8.72
C LEU A 528 26.94 6.54 -8.97
N ARG A 529 26.46 6.44 -10.23
CA ARG A 529 25.08 6.76 -10.61
C ARG A 529 24.07 5.94 -9.83
N ASP A 530 24.24 4.62 -9.79
CA ASP A 530 23.30 3.72 -9.12
C ASP A 530 23.20 3.99 -7.61
N LEU A 531 24.34 4.32 -6.99
CA LEU A 531 24.38 4.70 -5.58
C LEU A 531 23.70 6.07 -5.32
N ALA A 532 23.86 7.01 -6.24
CA ALA A 532 23.16 8.29 -6.18
C ALA A 532 21.64 8.11 -6.34
N VAL A 533 21.20 7.26 -7.29
CA VAL A 533 19.78 6.86 -7.47
C VAL A 533 19.24 6.27 -6.17
N GLU A 534 19.95 5.34 -5.54
CA GLU A 534 19.53 4.73 -4.27
C GLU A 534 19.38 5.78 -3.15
N TYR A 535 20.31 6.72 -3.03
CA TYR A 535 20.23 7.79 -2.03
C TYR A 535 19.05 8.72 -2.29
N ILE A 536 18.80 9.08 -3.55
CA ILE A 536 17.64 9.87 -3.95
C ILE A 536 16.35 9.12 -3.61
N LEU A 537 16.20 7.88 -4.04
CA LEU A 537 15.01 7.05 -3.75
C LEU A 537 14.71 6.97 -2.25
N ARG A 538 15.74 6.79 -1.41
CA ARG A 538 15.60 6.75 0.05
C ARG A 538 15.22 8.07 0.69
N SER A 539 15.46 9.18 0.02
CA SER A 539 15.10 10.51 0.50
C SER A 539 13.67 10.91 0.16
N LEU A 540 13.12 10.34 -0.92
CA LEU A 540 11.75 10.61 -1.37
C LEU A 540 10.72 10.02 -0.39
N GLN A 541 9.58 10.68 -0.30
CA GLN A 541 8.42 10.12 0.36
C GLN A 541 7.81 8.99 -0.49
N LYS A 542 6.97 8.16 0.11
CA LYS A 542 6.18 7.20 -0.67
C LYS A 542 4.94 7.88 -1.21
N ALA A 543 4.63 7.63 -2.48
CA ALA A 543 3.35 8.03 -3.02
C ALA A 543 2.21 7.30 -2.28
N VAL A 544 1.12 8.03 -1.99
CA VAL A 544 -0.04 7.53 -1.25
C VAL A 544 -1.34 7.92 -1.93
N TYR A 545 -2.45 7.27 -1.57
CA TYR A 545 -3.78 7.70 -1.99
C TYR A 545 -4.34 8.71 -0.98
N SER A 546 -4.89 9.81 -1.47
CA SER A 546 -5.42 10.90 -0.66
C SER A 546 -6.66 11.52 -1.30
N PRO A 547 -7.70 11.89 -0.53
CA PRO A 547 -8.80 12.70 -1.03
C PRO A 547 -8.37 14.15 -1.31
N SER A 548 -7.25 14.59 -0.73
CA SER A 548 -6.68 15.92 -0.94
C SER A 548 -5.57 15.83 -1.98
N ASN A 549 -5.66 16.66 -3.03
CA ASN A 549 -4.63 16.72 -4.06
C ASN A 549 -3.48 17.64 -3.61
N THR A 550 -2.30 17.07 -3.39
CA THR A 550 -1.04 17.79 -3.11
C THR A 550 -0.07 17.76 -4.30
N GLY A 551 -0.48 17.17 -5.43
CA GLY A 551 0.36 16.95 -6.59
C GLY A 551 1.17 15.67 -6.51
N HIS A 552 2.02 15.46 -7.52
CA HIS A 552 2.90 14.29 -7.59
C HIS A 552 4.33 14.73 -7.89
N PHE A 553 5.14 14.87 -6.84
CA PHE A 553 6.51 15.39 -6.93
C PHE A 553 7.36 14.64 -7.96
N GLY A 554 7.48 13.32 -7.89
CA GLY A 554 8.33 12.52 -8.78
C GLY A 554 7.97 12.64 -10.27
N LEU A 555 6.68 12.81 -10.60
CA LEU A 555 6.20 13.02 -11.97
C LEU A 555 6.15 14.51 -12.37
N ALA A 556 6.47 15.42 -11.46
CA ALA A 556 6.33 16.86 -11.64
C ALA A 556 4.93 17.26 -12.15
N LEU A 557 3.87 16.64 -11.59
CA LEU A 557 2.48 16.85 -11.96
C LEU A 557 1.71 17.58 -10.86
N ARG A 558 0.79 18.46 -11.26
CA ARG A 558 -0.11 19.16 -10.33
C ARG A 558 -1.26 18.31 -9.83
N SER A 559 -1.66 17.30 -10.60
CA SER A 559 -2.68 16.32 -10.25
C SER A 559 -2.34 14.98 -10.90
N TYR A 560 -2.58 13.90 -10.20
CA TYR A 560 -2.40 12.56 -10.71
C TYR A 560 -3.30 11.58 -9.97
N MET A 561 -3.83 10.60 -10.67
CA MET A 561 -4.60 9.52 -10.07
C MET A 561 -4.38 8.23 -10.86
N HIS A 562 -4.65 7.10 -10.25
CA HIS A 562 -4.67 5.83 -10.96
C HIS A 562 -6.08 5.58 -11.50
N PHE A 563 -6.25 5.78 -12.79
CA PHE A 563 -7.40 5.35 -13.56
C PHE A 563 -7.12 4.02 -14.27
N THR A 564 -5.91 3.88 -14.77
CA THR A 564 -5.40 2.61 -15.27
C THR A 564 -5.06 1.72 -14.09
N SER A 565 -5.34 0.47 -14.16
CA SER A 565 -5.27 -0.51 -13.06
C SER A 565 -3.97 -0.50 -12.24
#